data_843ed4c54efb80e12d13d9502f2dbd55
#
_entry.id   843ed4c54efb80e12d13d9502f2dbd55
#
_cell.length_a   1.000
_cell.length_b   1.000
_cell.length_c   1.000
_cell.angle_alpha   90.00
_cell.angle_beta   90.00
_cell.angle_gamma   90.00
#
_symmetry.space_group_name_H-M   'P 1'
#
loop_
_entity.id
_entity.type
_entity.pdbx_description
1 polymer ?
#
loop_
_entity_poly.entity_id
_entity_poly.type
_entity_poly.pdbx_seq_one_letter_code
_entity_poly.pdbx_strand_id
1 'polypeptide(L)'
;YTNYESDKAVDLDQNNKAAVLMGWLEIERQIRFTGEVEKIDERSSDKYFSSRARGSQISAVVSKQSRPVASRNEIEAAWSALDAELADLSPVRPDHWGGYVFTPNSIEFWQGRPNRLHDRLRYRQKDGAWILGRLAP
;
A
#
# COMPACT_ATOMS: atom_id res chain seq x y z
N TYR A 1 0.36 4.64 -0.13
CA TYR A 1 1.40 5.62 0.22
C TYR A 1 2.41 5.00 1.17
N THR A 2 3.69 5.26 0.96
CA THR A 2 4.78 4.66 1.72
C THR A 2 6.08 5.44 1.54
N ASN A 3 7.12 5.08 2.32
CA ASN A 3 8.49 5.51 2.05
C ASN A 3 9.03 4.72 0.85
N TYR A 4 9.58 5.41 -0.15
CA TYR A 4 10.14 4.81 -1.37
C TYR A 4 11.48 4.07 -1.13
N GLU A 5 12.08 4.23 0.04
CA GLU A 5 13.28 3.51 0.48
C GLU A 5 12.93 2.26 1.34
N SER A 6 11.64 1.98 1.56
CA SER A 6 11.20 0.78 2.28
C SER A 6 11.46 -0.49 1.46
N ASP A 7 11.60 -1.65 2.14
CA ASP A 7 11.87 -2.92 1.46
C ASP A 7 10.86 -3.21 0.36
N LYS A 8 9.54 -3.02 0.61
CA LYS A 8 8.53 -3.21 -0.43
C LYS A 8 8.67 -2.25 -1.62
N ALA A 9 9.16 -1.03 -1.40
CA ALA A 9 9.34 -0.07 -2.48
C ALA A 9 10.57 -0.43 -3.33
N VAL A 10 11.64 -0.91 -2.68
CA VAL A 10 12.81 -1.46 -3.38
C VAL A 10 12.42 -2.69 -4.21
N ASP A 11 11.59 -3.59 -3.66
CA ASP A 11 11.09 -4.75 -4.42
C ASP A 11 10.23 -4.31 -5.61
N LEU A 12 9.35 -3.31 -5.44
CA LEU A 12 8.49 -2.79 -6.50
C LEU A 12 9.28 -2.04 -7.60
N ASP A 13 10.38 -1.39 -7.25
CA ASP A 13 11.26 -0.74 -8.24
C ASP A 13 12.01 -1.79 -9.10
N GLN A 14 12.30 -2.99 -8.55
CA GLN A 14 12.90 -4.10 -9.28
C GLN A 14 11.87 -4.90 -10.08
N ASN A 15 10.66 -5.07 -9.54
CA ASN A 15 9.57 -5.80 -10.17
C ASN A 15 8.24 -5.16 -9.75
N ASN A 16 7.64 -4.43 -10.67
CA ASN A 16 6.40 -3.69 -10.44
C ASN A 16 5.14 -4.57 -10.38
N LYS A 17 5.28 -5.89 -10.43
CA LYS A 17 4.14 -6.81 -10.30
C LYS A 17 3.81 -7.05 -8.84
N ALA A 18 2.53 -6.92 -8.51
CA ALA A 18 2.06 -7.10 -7.15
C ALA A 18 0.78 -7.93 -7.09
N ALA A 19 0.54 -8.49 -5.91
CA ALA A 19 -0.74 -9.11 -5.56
C ALA A 19 -1.29 -8.43 -4.30
N VAL A 20 -2.60 -8.21 -4.29
CA VAL A 20 -3.34 -7.68 -3.15
C VAL A 20 -4.41 -8.68 -2.75
N LEU A 21 -4.50 -8.99 -1.46
CA LEU A 21 -5.53 -9.84 -0.88
C LEU A 21 -6.37 -9.04 0.11
N MET A 22 -7.69 -9.09 -0.05
CA MET A 22 -8.67 -8.62 0.92
C MET A 22 -9.50 -9.79 1.40
N GLY A 23 -9.65 -9.96 2.71
CA GLY A 23 -10.35 -11.10 3.31
C GLY A 23 -11.38 -10.68 4.36
N TRP A 24 -12.49 -11.37 4.38
CA TRP A 24 -13.57 -11.29 5.38
C TRP A 24 -13.79 -12.69 5.94
N LEU A 25 -13.09 -13.02 7.01
CA LEU A 25 -13.04 -14.38 7.57
C LEU A 25 -14.41 -14.84 8.08
N GLU A 26 -15.18 -13.93 8.68
CA GLU A 26 -16.50 -14.24 9.28
C GLU A 26 -17.53 -14.72 8.26
N ILE A 27 -17.38 -14.33 7.01
CA ILE A 27 -18.26 -14.72 5.90
C ILE A 27 -17.56 -15.58 4.85
N GLU A 28 -16.34 -16.03 5.16
CA GLU A 28 -15.52 -16.88 4.30
C GLU A 28 -15.39 -16.35 2.88
N ARG A 29 -15.09 -15.04 2.74
CA ARG A 29 -14.88 -14.38 1.46
C ARG A 29 -13.49 -13.77 1.35
N GLN A 30 -12.96 -13.81 0.13
CA GLN A 30 -11.76 -13.02 -0.21
C GLN A 30 -11.80 -12.55 -1.65
N ILE A 31 -11.10 -11.46 -1.88
CA ILE A 31 -10.83 -10.93 -3.22
C ILE A 31 -9.32 -10.86 -3.37
N ARG A 32 -8.82 -11.43 -4.45
CA ARG A 32 -7.40 -11.37 -4.80
C ARG A 32 -7.23 -10.63 -6.12
N PHE A 33 -6.35 -9.65 -6.11
CA PHE A 33 -5.96 -8.90 -7.29
C PHE A 33 -4.52 -9.27 -7.65
N THR A 34 -4.21 -9.36 -8.94
CA THR A 34 -2.84 -9.31 -9.44
C THR A 34 -2.76 -8.23 -10.52
N GLY A 35 -1.63 -7.56 -10.61
CA GLY A 35 -1.48 -6.43 -11.53
C GLY A 35 -0.13 -5.76 -11.38
N GLU A 36 -0.06 -4.54 -11.85
CA GLU A 36 1.15 -3.74 -11.87
C GLU A 36 0.99 -2.48 -11.00
N VAL A 37 2.12 -2.00 -10.52
CA VAL A 37 2.21 -0.85 -9.61
C VAL A 37 3.08 0.20 -10.24
N GLU A 38 2.64 1.46 -10.20
CA GLU A 38 3.41 2.61 -10.66
C GLU A 38 3.41 3.70 -9.59
N LYS A 39 4.49 4.48 -9.50
CA LYS A 39 4.50 5.68 -8.65
C LYS A 39 3.52 6.70 -9.19
N ILE A 40 2.70 7.30 -8.32
CA ILE A 40 1.86 8.43 -8.69
C ILE A 40 2.70 9.71 -8.80
N ASP A 41 2.14 10.72 -9.45
CA ASP A 41 2.78 12.02 -9.58
C ASP A 41 3.00 12.72 -8.22
N GLU A 42 3.96 13.64 -8.18
CA GLU A 42 4.33 14.35 -6.96
C GLU A 42 3.18 15.20 -6.42
N ARG A 43 2.43 15.88 -7.30
CA ARG A 43 1.30 16.73 -6.91
C ARG A 43 0.22 15.93 -6.16
N SER A 44 -0.06 14.71 -6.63
CA SER A 44 -1.00 13.78 -5.95
C SER A 44 -0.45 13.33 -4.61
N SER A 45 0.86 13.07 -4.53
CA SER A 45 1.53 12.71 -3.28
C SER A 45 1.52 13.88 -2.28
N ASP A 46 1.80 15.10 -2.72
CA ASP A 46 1.75 16.33 -1.90
C ASP A 46 0.35 16.59 -1.36
N LYS A 47 -0.66 16.48 -2.24
CA LYS A 47 -2.07 16.67 -1.85
C LYS A 47 -2.49 15.69 -0.76
N TYR A 48 -2.13 14.42 -0.91
CA TYR A 48 -2.45 13.42 0.10
C TYR A 48 -1.64 13.62 1.39
N PHE A 49 -0.34 13.92 1.28
CA PHE A 49 0.50 14.19 2.45
C PHE A 49 -0.07 15.33 3.29
N SER A 50 -0.47 16.44 2.65
CA SER A 50 -1.05 17.61 3.32
C SER A 50 -2.39 17.32 3.99
N SER A 51 -3.15 16.34 3.49
CA SER A 51 -4.44 15.95 4.08
C SER A 51 -4.31 15.05 5.32
N ARG A 52 -3.11 14.55 5.62
CA ARG A 52 -2.86 13.68 6.78
C ARG A 52 -2.82 14.51 8.06
N ALA A 53 -3.19 13.87 9.17
CA ALA A 53 -2.96 14.47 10.50
C ALA A 53 -1.48 14.82 10.69
N ARG A 54 -1.18 15.99 11.29
CA ARG A 54 0.19 16.51 11.52
C ARG A 54 1.13 15.45 12.12
N GLY A 55 0.71 14.73 13.15
CA GLY A 55 1.52 13.68 13.76
C GLY A 55 1.90 12.56 12.80
N SER A 56 1.02 12.23 11.82
CA SER A 56 1.32 11.27 10.77
C SER A 56 2.26 11.82 9.68
N GLN A 57 2.23 13.14 9.45
CA GLN A 57 3.18 13.82 8.55
C GLN A 57 4.58 13.78 9.18
N ILE A 58 4.73 14.16 10.45
CA ILE A 58 5.99 14.11 11.20
C ILE A 58 6.55 12.68 11.20
N SER A 59 5.70 11.68 11.48
CA SER A 59 6.11 10.27 11.46
C SER A 59 6.64 9.84 10.10
N ALA A 60 6.08 10.33 9.00
CA ALA A 60 6.57 10.01 7.66
C ALA A 60 7.93 10.66 7.35
N VAL A 61 8.20 11.84 7.90
CA VAL A 61 9.49 12.54 7.75
C VAL A 61 10.60 11.83 8.51
N VAL A 62 10.35 11.46 9.79
CA VAL A 62 11.40 10.88 10.67
C VAL A 62 11.62 9.39 10.45
N SER A 63 10.64 8.69 9.87
CA SER A 63 10.71 7.22 9.75
C SER A 63 11.62 6.78 8.60
N LYS A 64 12.71 6.11 8.95
CA LYS A 64 13.50 5.28 8.01
C LYS A 64 12.83 3.92 7.85
N GLN A 65 11.66 3.89 7.21
CA GLN A 65 10.81 2.68 7.11
C GLN A 65 11.61 1.45 6.66
N SER A 66 11.36 0.31 7.32
CA SER A 66 12.04 -0.98 7.12
C SER A 66 13.51 -1.04 7.58
N ARG A 67 14.04 0.03 8.17
CA ARG A 67 15.43 0.00 8.70
C ARG A 67 15.41 -0.34 10.20
N PRO A 68 16.41 -1.09 10.68
CA PRO A 68 16.56 -1.34 12.11
C PRO A 68 16.70 -0.04 12.90
N VAL A 69 16.10 0.00 14.07
CA VAL A 69 16.25 1.06 15.06
C VAL A 69 16.65 0.45 16.39
N ALA A 70 17.44 1.16 17.21
CA ALA A 70 17.92 0.63 18.48
C ALA A 70 16.80 0.49 19.52
N SER A 71 15.80 1.37 19.49
CA SER A 71 14.69 1.34 20.45
C SER A 71 13.48 2.17 19.97
N ARG A 72 12.34 1.96 20.61
CA ARG A 72 11.17 2.83 20.47
C ARG A 72 11.48 4.29 20.85
N ASN A 73 12.26 4.48 21.91
CA ASN A 73 12.62 5.81 22.40
C ASN A 73 13.37 6.64 21.34
N GLU A 74 14.21 5.99 20.51
CA GLU A 74 14.90 6.67 19.41
C GLU A 74 13.90 7.29 18.43
N ILE A 75 12.84 6.53 18.06
CA ILE A 75 11.81 7.01 17.15
C ILE A 75 11.01 8.15 17.77
N GLU A 76 10.62 7.98 19.04
CA GLU A 76 9.84 8.99 19.78
C GLU A 76 10.65 10.28 20.01
N ALA A 77 11.94 10.18 20.27
CA ALA A 77 12.83 11.32 20.40
C ALA A 77 12.98 12.09 19.09
N ALA A 78 13.18 11.38 17.96
CA ALA A 78 13.25 12.00 16.63
C ALA A 78 11.93 12.69 16.25
N TRP A 79 10.80 12.07 16.59
CA TRP A 79 9.48 12.64 16.36
C TRP A 79 9.28 13.92 17.18
N SER A 80 9.58 13.89 18.48
CA SER A 80 9.42 15.03 19.38
C SER A 80 10.35 16.18 19.01
N ALA A 81 11.58 15.87 18.59
CA ALA A 81 12.54 16.88 18.15
C ALA A 81 12.04 17.64 16.90
N LEU A 82 11.55 16.92 15.89
CA LEU A 82 11.01 17.53 14.68
C LEU A 82 9.71 18.31 14.97
N ASP A 83 8.83 17.80 15.83
CA ASP A 83 7.60 18.52 16.21
C ASP A 83 7.92 19.86 16.90
N ALA A 84 8.90 19.85 17.80
CA ALA A 84 9.37 21.08 18.47
C ALA A 84 10.07 22.06 17.50
N GLU A 85 10.88 21.55 16.58
CA GLU A 85 11.57 22.37 15.54
C GLU A 85 10.57 23.07 14.62
N LEU A 86 9.55 22.34 14.17
CA LEU A 86 8.52 22.86 13.27
C LEU A 86 7.58 23.86 13.98
N ALA A 87 7.42 23.77 15.30
CA ALA A 87 6.45 24.56 16.06
C ALA A 87 5.04 24.53 15.40
N ASP A 88 4.57 25.66 14.90
CA ASP A 88 3.28 25.77 14.20
C ASP A 88 3.36 25.57 12.68
N LEU A 89 4.56 25.34 12.14
CA LEU A 89 4.74 25.10 10.70
C LEU A 89 4.26 23.69 10.32
N SER A 90 3.65 23.59 9.15
CA SER A 90 3.26 22.28 8.60
C SER A 90 4.49 21.54 8.07
N PRO A 91 4.60 20.21 8.35
CA PRO A 91 5.64 19.39 7.75
C PRO A 91 5.56 19.41 6.22
N VAL A 92 6.70 19.42 5.56
CA VAL A 92 6.81 19.27 4.11
C VAL A 92 7.00 17.81 3.78
N ARG A 93 6.36 17.33 2.71
CA ARG A 93 6.54 15.95 2.25
C ARG A 93 8.01 15.73 1.85
N PRO A 94 8.67 14.70 2.40
CA PRO A 94 10.03 14.37 1.95
C PRO A 94 9.98 13.64 0.60
N ASP A 95 11.02 13.82 -0.23
CA ASP A 95 11.11 13.22 -1.57
C ASP A 95 11.03 11.69 -1.56
N HIS A 96 11.53 11.08 -0.48
CA HIS A 96 11.48 9.63 -0.28
C HIS A 96 10.09 9.10 0.12
N TRP A 97 9.03 9.92 0.16
CA TRP A 97 7.69 9.50 0.53
C TRP A 97 6.67 9.89 -0.51
N GLY A 98 5.81 8.95 -0.89
CA GLY A 98 4.74 9.21 -1.85
C GLY A 98 3.84 8.01 -2.06
N GLY A 99 3.09 8.00 -3.14
CA GLY A 99 2.07 7.01 -3.43
C GLY A 99 2.41 6.11 -4.60
N TYR A 100 1.74 4.98 -4.63
CA TYR A 100 1.65 4.09 -5.77
C TYR A 100 0.19 3.93 -6.18
N VAL A 101 -0.04 3.77 -7.48
CA VAL A 101 -1.29 3.27 -8.04
C VAL A 101 -1.10 1.81 -8.44
N PHE A 102 -2.09 0.98 -8.11
CA PHE A 102 -2.13 -0.43 -8.51
C PHE A 102 -3.18 -0.61 -9.60
N THR A 103 -2.75 -1.12 -10.76
CA THR A 103 -3.62 -1.40 -11.91
C THR A 103 -3.81 -2.92 -12.03
N PRO A 104 -4.98 -3.46 -11.69
CA PRO A 104 -5.21 -4.89 -11.75
C PRO A 104 -5.35 -5.38 -13.20
N ASN A 105 -4.76 -6.53 -13.49
CA ASN A 105 -4.98 -7.30 -14.72
C ASN A 105 -5.76 -8.61 -14.47
N SER A 106 -5.89 -9.02 -13.20
CA SER A 106 -6.73 -10.12 -12.79
C SER A 106 -7.36 -9.86 -11.42
N ILE A 107 -8.64 -10.23 -11.28
CA ILE A 107 -9.41 -10.11 -10.03
C ILE A 107 -10.10 -11.44 -9.81
N GLU A 108 -9.84 -12.11 -8.67
CA GLU A 108 -10.49 -13.35 -8.29
C GLU A 108 -11.35 -13.12 -7.05
N PHE A 109 -12.62 -13.46 -7.16
CA PHE A 109 -13.58 -13.53 -6.05
C PHE A 109 -13.68 -14.97 -5.58
N TRP A 110 -13.41 -15.18 -4.31
CA TRP A 110 -13.47 -16.49 -3.67
C TRP A 110 -14.53 -16.49 -2.57
N GLN A 111 -15.35 -17.55 -2.53
CA GLN A 111 -16.34 -17.80 -1.49
C GLN A 111 -16.16 -19.21 -0.94
N GLY A 112 -16.02 -19.33 0.38
CA GLY A 112 -16.04 -20.62 1.08
C GLY A 112 -17.35 -21.37 0.88
N ARG A 113 -17.24 -22.70 0.68
CA ARG A 113 -18.39 -23.60 0.52
C ARG A 113 -18.10 -24.94 1.19
N PRO A 114 -19.15 -25.69 1.62
CA PRO A 114 -19.01 -27.03 2.17
C PRO A 114 -18.23 -27.96 1.22
N ASN A 115 -17.60 -28.96 1.80
CA ASN A 115 -16.85 -29.99 1.09
C ASN A 115 -15.69 -29.46 0.22
N ARG A 116 -15.19 -28.27 0.54
CA ARG A 116 -14.13 -27.56 -0.22
C ARG A 116 -14.49 -27.24 -1.68
N LEU A 117 -15.78 -27.31 -2.05
CA LEU A 117 -16.26 -26.95 -3.38
C LEU A 117 -16.45 -25.42 -3.49
N HIS A 118 -15.39 -24.68 -3.23
CA HIS A 118 -15.41 -23.23 -3.15
C HIS A 118 -15.76 -22.58 -4.49
N ASP A 119 -16.53 -21.49 -4.44
CA ASP A 119 -16.75 -20.68 -5.63
C ASP A 119 -15.53 -19.81 -5.90
N ARG A 120 -15.04 -19.84 -7.13
CA ARG A 120 -13.93 -19.04 -7.59
C ARG A 120 -14.27 -18.43 -8.94
N LEU A 121 -14.57 -17.13 -8.95
CA LEU A 121 -14.86 -16.36 -10.14
C LEU A 121 -13.68 -15.43 -10.42
N ARG A 122 -13.10 -15.50 -11.64
CA ARG A 122 -11.96 -14.70 -12.00
C ARG A 122 -12.24 -13.86 -13.24
N TYR A 123 -12.05 -12.57 -13.08
CA TYR A 123 -11.94 -11.64 -14.20
C TYR A 123 -10.47 -11.51 -14.61
N ARG A 124 -10.21 -11.53 -15.90
CA ARG A 124 -8.88 -11.25 -16.48
C ARG A 124 -9.01 -10.22 -17.59
N GLN A 125 -8.07 -9.29 -17.65
CA GLN A 125 -7.96 -8.42 -18.82
C GLN A 125 -7.39 -9.19 -20.01
N LYS A 126 -8.05 -9.07 -21.15
CA LYS A 126 -7.57 -9.56 -22.45
C LYS A 126 -8.06 -8.61 -23.54
N ASP A 127 -7.14 -8.11 -24.36
CA ASP A 127 -7.44 -7.22 -25.49
C ASP A 127 -8.33 -6.01 -25.12
N GLY A 128 -8.05 -5.40 -23.97
CA GLY A 128 -8.81 -4.24 -23.44
C GLY A 128 -10.16 -4.56 -22.80
N ALA A 129 -10.57 -5.81 -22.73
CA ALA A 129 -11.83 -6.25 -22.13
C ALA A 129 -11.61 -7.17 -20.92
N TRP A 130 -12.56 -7.13 -19.96
CA TRP A 130 -12.59 -8.06 -18.83
C TRP A 130 -13.35 -9.33 -19.19
N ILE A 131 -12.70 -10.47 -19.10
CA ILE A 131 -13.28 -11.78 -19.36
C ILE A 131 -13.50 -12.50 -18.03
N LEU A 132 -14.76 -12.87 -17.76
CA LEU A 132 -15.13 -13.68 -16.61
C LEU A 132 -14.95 -15.17 -16.90
N GLY A 133 -14.33 -15.87 -15.97
CA GLY A 133 -14.24 -17.33 -15.93
C GLY A 133 -14.44 -17.90 -14.53
N ARG A 134 -14.74 -19.17 -14.43
CA ARG A 134 -14.79 -19.92 -13.18
C ARG A 134 -13.54 -20.79 -13.07
N LEU A 135 -12.96 -20.85 -11.88
CA LEU A 135 -11.85 -21.74 -11.56
C LEU A 135 -12.35 -22.92 -10.74
N ALA A 136 -11.72 -24.07 -10.90
CA ALA A 136 -11.90 -25.19 -9.97
C ALA A 136 -11.36 -24.79 -8.58
N PRO A 137 -12.00 -25.27 -7.50
CA PRO A 137 -11.58 -25.03 -6.13
C PRO A 137 -10.24 -25.68 -5.80
#